data_ead9d58bae965d933b0b65713fe6bd00
#
_entry.id   ead9d58bae965d933b0b65713fe6bd00
#
_cell.length_a   1.000
_cell.length_b   1.000
_cell.length_c   1.000
_cell.angle_alpha   90.00
_cell.angle_beta   90.00
_cell.angle_gamma   90.00
#
_symmetry.space_group_name_H-M   'P 1'
#
loop_
_entity.id
_entity.type
_entity.pdbx_description
1 polymer ?
#
loop_
_entity_poly.entity_id
_entity_poly.type
_entity_poly.pdbx_seq_one_letter_code
_entity_poly.pdbx_strand_id
1 'polypeptide(L)'
;ICEEVASYAVNQSLKNFFQRLGWSNKGSNSMKLTYDSLSQFACIPAGYVSDEFLGKFKTLLTAASSSSVGFVLIALAALPSIRATQSLSKALFCIGLFGGVALNQVCLRALTVSFGGDQFSTNSPPDERASFFSLNFWASRIGISFSYAVFPSLAIHGFGAIPADYGFVAVYLVGLLMLLIFVGVMLLTRKRYVDVPPTRSALGSVIRVVVRRAKRNFQARMIVLGTIMYLSAFLLNFPAAFLADHGEVGHSISYACGALTVVATVIYIYYARDSSFIEGATDAFGVELDPETIRGIKQVIRVLPFNAFNMFWWVCQNQRGNNQTIIQQTDVRLGSAPDASQIPGPTIQIFNPASGLLFVPLLDKIVYPLYEKYAGKPPSRYGKVLAGYVVAIIAMLWTGCFEIIRRNSPLLTYEDANGETQYILNDDGGQPMNDIPWYAGIAQYCLVSLATVFIQISTYNIGYTEVPLSLCGMSIALGFFMNSMGSTLMSVFVLLFGKYIPTDLNDGHMEYMYFALAAVMTINTFFYVLVMKEMNFAMIPPVDSKKNTNLVESKRELEASVA
;
A
#
# COMPACT_ATOMS: atom_id res chain seq x y z
N ILE A 1 16.67 -2.37 2.99
CA ILE A 1 16.57 -2.10 4.45
C ILE A 1 16.51 -0.59 4.71
N CYS A 2 17.52 0.22 4.31
CA CYS A 2 17.56 1.67 4.59
C CYS A 2 16.32 2.41 4.10
N GLU A 3 15.86 2.14 2.87
CA GLU A 3 14.63 2.71 2.30
C GLU A 3 13.40 2.33 3.14
N GLU A 4 13.26 1.05 3.52
CA GLU A 4 12.12 0.60 4.33
C GLU A 4 12.13 1.23 5.73
N VAL A 5 13.30 1.31 6.38
CA VAL A 5 13.42 1.97 7.69
C VAL A 5 13.01 3.43 7.61
N ALA A 6 13.48 4.18 6.61
CA ALA A 6 13.09 5.57 6.38
C ALA A 6 11.58 5.71 6.13
N SER A 7 11.04 4.85 5.26
CA SER A 7 9.62 4.79 4.92
C SER A 7 8.74 4.60 6.16
N TYR A 8 9.09 3.62 6.98
CA TYR A 8 8.29 3.28 8.15
C TYR A 8 8.55 4.20 9.35
N ALA A 9 9.65 4.96 9.39
CA ALA A 9 9.84 6.03 10.36
C ALA A 9 8.70 7.05 10.30
N VAL A 10 8.29 7.43 9.08
CA VAL A 10 7.14 8.31 8.87
C VAL A 10 5.83 7.57 9.12
N ASN A 11 5.63 6.42 8.48
CA ASN A 11 4.34 5.73 8.49
C ASN A 11 3.87 5.34 9.89
N GLN A 12 4.78 4.99 10.82
CA GLN A 12 4.44 4.60 12.19
C GLN A 12 4.12 5.78 13.11
N SER A 13 4.73 6.92 12.88
CA SER A 13 4.54 8.12 13.71
C SER A 13 3.46 9.06 13.18
N LEU A 14 3.00 8.86 11.93
CA LEU A 14 2.22 9.84 11.18
C LEU A 14 0.89 10.20 11.84
N LYS A 15 0.10 9.21 12.26
CA LYS A 15 -1.21 9.43 12.89
C LYS A 15 -1.05 10.22 14.19
N ASN A 16 -0.14 9.78 15.07
CA ASN A 16 0.08 10.39 16.38
C ASN A 16 0.63 11.82 16.23
N PHE A 17 1.47 12.06 15.20
CA PHE A 17 1.96 13.41 14.96
C PHE A 17 0.88 14.34 14.42
N PHE A 18 -0.01 13.89 13.54
CA PHE A 18 -1.17 14.69 13.14
C PHE A 18 -2.07 15.05 14.33
N GLN A 19 -2.31 14.10 15.25
CA GLN A 19 -3.06 14.38 16.47
C GLN A 19 -2.35 15.44 17.33
N ARG A 20 -1.03 15.36 17.49
CA ARG A 20 -0.24 16.40 18.18
C ARG A 20 -0.31 17.77 17.50
N LEU A 21 -0.51 17.83 16.20
CA LEU A 21 -0.74 19.06 15.44
C LEU A 21 -2.19 19.57 15.54
N GLY A 22 -3.07 18.86 16.27
CA GLY A 22 -4.45 19.29 16.55
C GLY A 22 -5.48 18.84 15.52
N TRP A 23 -5.20 17.77 14.74
CA TRP A 23 -6.25 17.08 14.00
C TRP A 23 -6.98 16.09 14.89
N SER A 24 -8.29 15.91 14.66
CA SER A 24 -9.09 14.88 15.33
C SER A 24 -8.60 13.46 14.96
N ASN A 25 -9.09 12.46 15.64
CA ASN A 25 -8.80 11.07 15.32
C ASN A 25 -9.24 10.72 13.89
N LYS A 26 -10.40 11.23 13.45
CA LYS A 26 -10.91 11.06 12.07
C LYS A 26 -10.04 11.81 11.06
N GLY A 27 -9.73 13.07 11.34
CA GLY A 27 -8.88 13.91 10.49
C GLY A 27 -7.47 13.32 10.32
N SER A 28 -6.86 12.86 11.41
CA SER A 28 -5.54 12.19 11.38
C SER A 28 -5.54 10.92 10.56
N ASN A 29 -6.58 10.09 10.66
CA ASN A 29 -6.75 8.90 9.82
C ASN A 29 -6.95 9.28 8.35
N SER A 30 -7.77 10.29 8.05
CA SER A 30 -8.01 10.77 6.69
C SER A 30 -6.72 11.29 6.05
N MET A 31 -5.94 12.09 6.78
CA MET A 31 -4.64 12.60 6.34
C MET A 31 -3.64 11.48 6.08
N LYS A 32 -3.59 10.47 6.95
CA LYS A 32 -2.74 9.27 6.77
C LYS A 32 -3.14 8.49 5.51
N LEU A 33 -4.43 8.25 5.31
CA LEU A 33 -4.93 7.53 4.12
C LEU A 33 -4.67 8.31 2.83
N THR A 34 -4.73 9.64 2.88
CA THR A 34 -4.37 10.51 1.76
C THR A 34 -2.87 10.45 1.45
N TYR A 35 -2.02 10.41 2.48
CA TYR A 35 -0.60 10.15 2.31
C TYR A 35 -0.33 8.78 1.67
N ASP A 36 -0.99 7.73 2.15
CA ASP A 36 -0.88 6.39 1.57
C ASP A 36 -1.37 6.38 0.11
N SER A 37 -2.50 7.03 -0.18
CA SER A 37 -3.06 7.16 -1.53
C SER A 37 -2.08 7.86 -2.49
N LEU A 38 -1.53 9.01 -2.10
CA LEU A 38 -0.55 9.74 -2.91
C LEU A 38 0.72 8.93 -3.15
N SER A 39 1.25 8.31 -2.11
CA SER A 39 2.45 7.50 -2.20
C SER A 39 2.30 6.35 -3.20
N GLN A 40 1.17 5.66 -3.19
CA GLN A 40 0.90 4.56 -4.11
C GLN A 40 0.67 5.05 -5.55
N PHE A 41 -0.06 6.18 -5.71
CA PHE A 41 -0.29 6.78 -7.03
C PHE A 41 1.00 7.25 -7.69
N ALA A 42 1.92 7.81 -6.93
CA ALA A 42 3.18 8.38 -7.41
C ALA A 42 4.08 7.36 -8.15
N CYS A 43 3.87 6.05 -7.95
CA CYS A 43 4.56 5.00 -8.70
C CYS A 43 4.33 5.09 -10.22
N ILE A 44 3.13 5.50 -10.66
CA ILE A 44 2.78 5.58 -12.08
C ILE A 44 3.62 6.66 -12.79
N PRO A 45 3.55 7.94 -12.38
CA PRO A 45 4.36 8.98 -13.00
C PRO A 45 5.87 8.75 -12.83
N ALA A 46 6.32 8.19 -11.70
CA ALA A 46 7.73 7.89 -11.50
C ALA A 46 8.23 6.77 -12.42
N GLY A 47 7.46 5.71 -12.62
CA GLY A 47 7.76 4.67 -13.60
C GLY A 47 7.84 5.24 -15.01
N TYR A 48 6.88 6.09 -15.39
CA TYR A 48 6.89 6.77 -16.69
C TYR A 48 8.13 7.65 -16.88
N VAL A 49 8.48 8.48 -15.89
CA VAL A 49 9.67 9.34 -15.93
C VAL A 49 10.96 8.52 -15.98
N SER A 50 11.01 7.41 -15.24
CA SER A 50 12.13 6.49 -15.25
C SER A 50 12.33 5.84 -16.62
N ASP A 51 11.26 5.35 -17.23
CA ASP A 51 11.35 4.59 -18.48
C ASP A 51 11.51 5.47 -19.72
N GLU A 52 10.95 6.70 -19.72
CA GLU A 52 10.95 7.59 -20.89
C GLU A 52 12.13 8.57 -20.90
N PHE A 53 12.57 9.08 -19.72
CA PHE A 53 13.47 10.24 -19.67
C PHE A 53 14.79 10.00 -18.93
N LEU A 54 14.72 9.55 -17.67
CA LEU A 54 15.87 9.61 -16.76
C LEU A 54 16.66 8.29 -16.65
N GLY A 55 16.01 7.16 -16.87
CA GLY A 55 16.53 5.85 -16.47
C GLY A 55 16.39 5.60 -14.97
N LYS A 56 16.44 4.32 -14.57
CA LYS A 56 16.12 3.90 -13.18
C LYS A 56 17.09 4.47 -12.15
N PHE A 57 18.39 4.46 -12.43
CA PHE A 57 19.41 4.96 -11.50
C PHE A 57 19.21 6.44 -11.14
N LYS A 58 19.05 7.30 -12.15
CA LYS A 58 18.87 8.75 -11.94
C LYS A 58 17.55 9.04 -11.25
N THR A 59 16.49 8.33 -11.61
CA THR A 59 15.16 8.48 -10.96
C THR A 59 15.22 8.08 -9.49
N LEU A 60 15.90 7.00 -9.15
CA LEU A 60 16.13 6.61 -7.75
C LEU A 60 16.89 7.67 -6.97
N LEU A 61 17.96 8.21 -7.55
CA LEU A 61 18.77 9.21 -6.88
C LEU A 61 18.02 10.53 -6.69
N THR A 62 17.27 11.00 -7.68
CA THR A 62 16.44 12.21 -7.56
C THR A 62 15.31 12.03 -6.56
N ALA A 63 14.64 10.87 -6.55
CA ALA A 63 13.59 10.56 -5.60
C ALA A 63 14.12 10.51 -4.16
N ALA A 64 15.27 9.87 -3.93
CA ALA A 64 15.90 9.82 -2.60
C ALA A 64 16.36 11.20 -2.12
N SER A 65 16.94 12.02 -3.00
CA SER A 65 17.36 13.38 -2.66
C SER A 65 16.18 14.28 -2.33
N SER A 66 15.11 14.25 -3.13
CA SER A 66 13.87 14.98 -2.87
C SER A 66 13.19 14.53 -1.57
N SER A 67 13.16 13.23 -1.30
CA SER A 67 12.64 12.68 -0.05
C SER A 67 13.46 13.13 1.16
N SER A 68 14.81 13.23 1.02
CA SER A 68 15.68 13.75 2.08
C SER A 68 15.36 15.18 2.46
N VAL A 69 15.07 16.05 1.47
CA VAL A 69 14.59 17.42 1.73
C VAL A 69 13.25 17.39 2.47
N GLY A 70 12.34 16.49 2.06
CA GLY A 70 11.07 16.27 2.78
C GLY A 70 11.29 15.89 4.24
N PHE A 71 12.22 14.98 4.53
CA PHE A 71 12.58 14.58 5.90
C PHE A 71 13.14 15.72 6.75
N VAL A 72 13.95 16.61 6.15
CA VAL A 72 14.41 17.82 6.84
C VAL A 72 13.24 18.71 7.24
N LEU A 73 12.28 18.94 6.33
CA LEU A 73 11.11 19.78 6.62
C LEU A 73 10.21 19.18 7.70
N ILE A 74 9.95 17.86 7.69
CA ILE A 74 9.13 17.21 8.72
C ILE A 74 9.86 17.15 10.07
N ALA A 75 11.19 16.99 10.08
CA ALA A 75 11.98 17.05 11.32
C ALA A 75 11.97 18.45 11.93
N LEU A 76 12.12 19.49 11.10
CA LEU A 76 11.99 20.89 11.54
C LEU A 76 10.59 21.17 12.12
N ALA A 77 9.54 20.71 11.42
CA ALA A 77 8.16 20.88 11.90
C ALA A 77 7.91 20.21 13.25
N ALA A 78 8.63 19.12 13.57
CA ALA A 78 8.51 18.40 14.82
C ALA A 78 9.25 19.06 15.99
N LEU A 79 10.15 20.03 15.75
CA LEU A 79 10.88 20.72 16.82
C LEU A 79 9.90 21.43 17.78
N PRO A 80 10.09 21.29 19.11
CA PRO A 80 9.20 21.92 20.11
C PRO A 80 9.05 23.43 19.91
N SER A 81 10.13 24.13 19.53
CA SER A 81 10.13 25.57 19.25
C SER A 81 9.25 25.96 18.06
N ILE A 82 9.26 25.17 16.98
CA ILE A 82 8.44 25.40 15.78
C ILE A 82 7.00 24.94 16.02
N ARG A 83 6.82 23.83 16.75
CA ARG A 83 5.50 23.29 17.11
C ARG A 83 4.69 24.27 17.97
N ALA A 84 5.35 25.12 18.75
CA ALA A 84 4.69 26.21 19.48
C ALA A 84 3.89 27.16 18.54
N THR A 85 4.34 27.33 17.29
CA THR A 85 3.58 28.03 16.24
C THR A 85 2.87 27.01 15.35
N GLN A 86 1.67 26.56 15.81
CA GLN A 86 0.94 25.45 15.22
C GLN A 86 0.71 25.59 13.70
N SER A 87 0.41 26.78 13.19
CA SER A 87 0.19 27.03 11.76
C SER A 87 1.46 26.80 10.93
N LEU A 88 2.62 27.28 11.40
CA LEU A 88 3.90 27.07 10.74
C LEU A 88 4.30 25.59 10.74
N SER A 89 4.16 24.92 11.89
CA SER A 89 4.45 23.49 12.01
C SER A 89 3.56 22.66 11.07
N LYS A 90 2.25 22.94 11.01
CA LYS A 90 1.32 22.28 10.06
C LYS A 90 1.75 22.49 8.62
N ALA A 91 2.09 23.72 8.23
CA ALA A 91 2.50 24.04 6.86
C ALA A 91 3.80 23.32 6.46
N LEU A 92 4.84 23.41 7.29
CA LEU A 92 6.13 22.74 7.04
C LEU A 92 5.97 21.22 6.97
N PHE A 93 5.18 20.66 7.90
CA PHE A 93 4.93 19.22 7.92
C PHE A 93 4.20 18.75 6.66
N CYS A 94 3.11 19.41 6.28
CA CYS A 94 2.35 19.03 5.08
C CYS A 94 3.18 19.19 3.79
N ILE A 95 3.95 20.28 3.65
CA ILE A 95 4.81 20.47 2.48
C ILE A 95 5.90 19.38 2.42
N GLY A 96 6.58 19.12 3.53
CA GLY A 96 7.62 18.09 3.60
C GLY A 96 7.05 16.69 3.37
N LEU A 97 5.91 16.39 3.98
CA LEU A 97 5.26 15.07 3.90
C LEU A 97 4.72 14.81 2.48
N PHE A 98 3.84 15.66 1.98
CA PHE A 98 3.16 15.42 0.70
C PHE A 98 4.04 15.76 -0.51
N GLY A 99 4.79 16.86 -0.45
CA GLY A 99 5.67 17.29 -1.54
C GLY A 99 7.00 16.54 -1.62
N GLY A 100 7.57 16.16 -0.47
CA GLY A 100 8.88 15.48 -0.40
C GLY A 100 8.75 13.97 -0.25
N VAL A 101 8.20 13.52 0.89
CA VAL A 101 8.23 12.11 1.26
C VAL A 101 7.23 11.27 0.47
N ALA A 102 5.94 11.65 0.45
CA ALA A 102 4.89 10.85 -0.16
C ALA A 102 5.12 10.57 -1.65
N LEU A 103 5.54 11.57 -2.41
CA LEU A 103 5.76 11.43 -3.85
C LEU A 103 6.91 10.48 -4.21
N ASN A 104 7.84 10.27 -3.29
CA ASN A 104 9.08 9.55 -3.60
C ASN A 104 9.20 8.18 -2.92
N GLN A 105 8.46 7.94 -1.84
CA GLN A 105 8.62 6.76 -1.00
C GLN A 105 8.33 5.44 -1.71
N VAL A 106 7.15 5.30 -2.32
CA VAL A 106 6.79 4.07 -3.03
C VAL A 106 7.51 3.96 -4.36
N CYS A 107 7.88 5.11 -4.96
CA CYS A 107 8.75 5.16 -6.14
C CYS A 107 10.11 4.54 -5.86
N LEU A 108 10.73 4.89 -4.72
CA LEU A 108 12.00 4.28 -4.29
C LEU A 108 11.87 2.77 -4.16
N ARG A 109 10.83 2.28 -3.50
CA ARG A 109 10.59 0.83 -3.32
C ARG A 109 10.41 0.12 -4.66
N ALA A 110 9.51 0.59 -5.51
CA ALA A 110 9.21 -0.03 -6.80
C ALA A 110 10.42 -0.05 -7.74
N LEU A 111 11.12 1.08 -7.83
CA LEU A 111 12.28 1.21 -8.70
C LEU A 111 13.50 0.46 -8.18
N THR A 112 13.71 0.36 -6.85
CA THR A 112 14.83 -0.41 -6.27
C THR A 112 14.71 -1.89 -6.64
N VAL A 113 13.50 -2.47 -6.57
CA VAL A 113 13.27 -3.86 -6.94
C VAL A 113 13.53 -4.08 -8.42
N SER A 114 13.00 -3.20 -9.29
CA SER A 114 13.18 -3.33 -10.73
C SER A 114 14.63 -3.04 -11.17
N PHE A 115 15.30 -2.07 -10.55
CA PHE A 115 16.71 -1.77 -10.77
C PHE A 115 17.61 -2.94 -10.36
N GLY A 116 17.33 -3.58 -9.22
CA GLY A 116 18.04 -4.79 -8.80
C GLY A 116 17.84 -5.97 -9.77
N GLY A 117 16.64 -6.13 -10.33
CA GLY A 117 16.37 -7.12 -11.37
C GLY A 117 17.18 -6.89 -12.65
N ASP A 118 17.47 -5.64 -13.02
CA ASP A 118 18.25 -5.29 -14.21
C ASP A 118 19.76 -5.59 -14.05
N GLN A 119 20.23 -5.82 -12.82
CA GLN A 119 21.65 -6.16 -12.58
C GLN A 119 22.01 -7.59 -13.01
N PHE A 120 21.01 -8.43 -13.28
CA PHE A 120 21.22 -9.80 -13.74
C PHE A 120 21.27 -9.83 -15.27
N SER A 121 22.28 -10.50 -15.81
CA SER A 121 22.37 -10.72 -17.25
C SER A 121 21.25 -11.66 -17.74
N THR A 122 20.96 -11.61 -19.04
CA THR A 122 20.01 -12.56 -19.67
C THR A 122 20.44 -14.01 -19.52
N ASN A 123 21.74 -14.25 -19.34
CA ASN A 123 22.34 -15.58 -19.19
C ASN A 123 22.46 -16.04 -17.71
N SER A 124 22.08 -15.18 -16.76
CA SER A 124 22.10 -15.57 -15.35
C SER A 124 21.08 -16.69 -15.08
N PRO A 125 21.44 -17.70 -14.27
CA PRO A 125 20.52 -18.77 -13.90
C PRO A 125 19.22 -18.21 -13.32
N PRO A 126 18.05 -18.76 -13.66
CA PRO A 126 16.76 -18.31 -13.12
C PRO A 126 16.72 -18.31 -11.58
N ASP A 127 17.44 -19.24 -10.95
CA ASP A 127 17.50 -19.40 -9.51
C ASP A 127 18.23 -18.25 -8.82
N GLU A 128 19.26 -17.63 -9.42
CA GLU A 128 19.95 -16.48 -8.87
C GLU A 128 19.02 -15.25 -8.80
N ARG A 129 18.24 -15.02 -9.87
CA ARG A 129 17.26 -13.93 -9.90
C ARG A 129 16.13 -14.16 -8.91
N ALA A 130 15.65 -15.40 -8.79
CA ALA A 130 14.64 -15.77 -7.79
C ALA A 130 15.16 -15.55 -6.37
N SER A 131 16.41 -15.94 -6.10
CA SER A 131 17.09 -15.73 -4.82
C SER A 131 17.24 -14.26 -4.46
N PHE A 132 17.56 -13.39 -5.43
CA PHE A 132 17.61 -11.94 -5.21
C PHE A 132 16.25 -11.38 -4.76
N PHE A 133 15.16 -11.73 -5.43
CA PHE A 133 13.82 -11.25 -5.04
C PHE A 133 13.41 -11.76 -3.67
N SER A 134 13.74 -13.00 -3.34
CA SER A 134 13.51 -13.57 -2.01
C SER A 134 14.30 -12.82 -0.94
N LEU A 135 15.59 -12.58 -1.17
CA LEU A 135 16.45 -11.84 -0.25
C LEU A 135 15.98 -10.39 -0.07
N ASN A 136 15.59 -9.72 -1.16
CA ASN A 136 15.04 -8.38 -1.09
C ASN A 136 13.75 -8.33 -0.26
N PHE A 137 12.85 -9.31 -0.45
CA PHE A 137 11.64 -9.42 0.36
C PHE A 137 11.95 -9.60 1.85
N TRP A 138 12.87 -10.51 2.21
CA TRP A 138 13.30 -10.73 3.59
C TRP A 138 13.95 -9.48 4.20
N ALA A 139 14.85 -8.84 3.47
CA ALA A 139 15.50 -7.61 3.90
C ALA A 139 14.51 -6.47 4.16
N SER A 140 13.49 -6.33 3.30
CA SER A 140 12.38 -5.38 3.50
C SER A 140 11.62 -5.69 4.80
N ARG A 141 11.24 -6.94 5.02
CA ARG A 141 10.48 -7.35 6.22
C ARG A 141 11.26 -7.13 7.52
N ILE A 142 12.57 -7.37 7.50
CA ILE A 142 13.44 -7.07 8.66
C ILE A 142 13.44 -5.56 8.96
N GLY A 143 13.62 -4.71 7.94
CA GLY A 143 13.59 -3.26 8.11
C GLY A 143 12.24 -2.76 8.63
N ILE A 144 11.15 -3.30 8.12
CA ILE A 144 9.79 -2.98 8.56
C ILE A 144 9.59 -3.40 10.02
N SER A 145 9.96 -4.62 10.40
CA SER A 145 9.81 -5.13 11.77
C SER A 145 10.63 -4.31 12.77
N PHE A 146 11.86 -3.95 12.42
CA PHE A 146 12.68 -3.05 13.23
C PHE A 146 11.98 -1.70 13.45
N SER A 147 11.42 -1.13 12.40
CA SER A 147 10.72 0.16 12.48
C SER A 147 9.50 0.12 13.40
N TYR A 148 8.72 -0.96 13.36
CA TYR A 148 7.59 -1.16 14.28
C TYR A 148 8.01 -1.37 15.73
N ALA A 149 9.15 -2.01 15.96
CA ALA A 149 9.67 -2.23 17.30
C ALA A 149 10.18 -0.95 17.97
N VAL A 150 10.84 -0.06 17.20
CA VAL A 150 11.62 1.04 17.75
C VAL A 150 10.91 2.38 17.65
N PHE A 151 10.39 2.74 16.46
CA PHE A 151 9.95 4.12 16.21
C PHE A 151 8.71 4.57 16.99
N PRO A 152 7.68 3.74 17.25
CA PRO A 152 6.54 4.18 18.03
C PRO A 152 6.93 4.56 19.46
N SER A 153 7.75 3.72 20.10
CA SER A 153 8.23 3.98 21.46
C SER A 153 9.14 5.20 21.51
N LEU A 154 10.09 5.32 20.58
CA LEU A 154 10.96 6.49 20.46
C LEU A 154 10.16 7.78 20.22
N ALA A 155 9.10 7.74 19.41
CA ALA A 155 8.30 8.91 19.09
C ALA A 155 7.49 9.43 20.32
N ILE A 156 6.97 8.52 21.16
CA ILE A 156 6.04 8.85 22.25
C ILE A 156 6.78 9.05 23.56
N HIS A 157 7.65 8.10 23.92
CA HIS A 157 8.32 8.10 25.23
C HIS A 157 9.74 8.69 25.19
N GLY A 158 10.33 8.87 23.98
CA GLY A 158 11.75 9.16 23.86
C GLY A 158 12.62 7.91 24.14
N PHE A 159 13.94 8.08 24.27
CA PHE A 159 14.86 6.99 24.56
C PHE A 159 16.15 7.52 25.21
N GLY A 160 16.48 7.05 26.39
CA GLY A 160 17.70 7.43 27.11
C GLY A 160 17.82 8.95 27.31
N ALA A 161 18.79 9.58 26.64
CA ALA A 161 19.01 11.03 26.70
C ALA A 161 18.05 11.86 25.82
N ILE A 162 17.18 11.23 25.03
CA ILE A 162 16.23 11.93 24.15
C ILE A 162 14.89 12.07 24.89
N PRO A 163 14.50 13.30 25.31
CA PRO A 163 13.22 13.52 25.95
C PRO A 163 12.04 13.22 24.99
N ALA A 164 10.88 12.87 25.53
CA ALA A 164 9.65 12.59 24.78
C ALA A 164 9.24 13.72 23.83
N ASP A 165 9.53 14.98 24.19
CA ASP A 165 9.24 16.14 23.32
C ASP A 165 10.04 16.15 22.02
N TYR A 166 11.22 15.54 22.00
CA TYR A 166 12.09 15.40 20.83
C TYR A 166 11.95 14.04 20.15
N GLY A 167 11.09 13.13 20.62
CA GLY A 167 10.95 11.77 20.11
C GLY A 167 10.61 11.75 18.61
N PHE A 168 9.65 12.54 18.14
CA PHE A 168 9.33 12.66 16.71
C PHE A 168 10.49 13.22 15.88
N VAL A 169 11.21 14.22 16.41
CA VAL A 169 12.40 14.78 15.75
C VAL A 169 13.43 13.69 15.54
N ALA A 170 13.70 12.90 16.58
CA ALA A 170 14.66 11.79 16.52
C ALA A 170 14.26 10.74 15.47
N VAL A 171 12.99 10.34 15.43
CA VAL A 171 12.47 9.38 14.43
C VAL A 171 12.67 9.90 13.01
N TYR A 172 12.35 11.17 12.73
CA TYR A 172 12.51 11.74 11.39
C TYR A 172 13.98 11.94 11.00
N LEU A 173 14.86 12.27 11.97
CA LEU A 173 16.30 12.34 11.74
C LEU A 173 16.91 10.96 11.45
N VAL A 174 16.45 9.90 12.12
CA VAL A 174 16.86 8.53 11.79
C VAL A 174 16.43 8.17 10.37
N GLY A 175 15.20 8.51 9.98
CA GLY A 175 14.71 8.33 8.61
C GLY A 175 15.57 9.06 7.58
N LEU A 176 15.92 10.33 7.86
CA LEU A 176 16.84 11.11 7.03
C LEU A 176 18.21 10.45 6.92
N LEU A 177 18.80 10.03 8.03
CA LEU A 177 20.09 9.35 8.05
C LEU A 177 20.08 8.07 7.18
N MET A 178 19.03 7.27 7.27
CA MET A 178 18.89 6.07 6.45
C MET A 178 18.80 6.39 4.94
N LEU A 179 18.11 7.45 4.55
CA LEU A 179 18.09 7.90 3.17
C LEU A 179 19.44 8.43 2.69
N LEU A 180 20.15 9.18 3.53
CA LEU A 180 21.50 9.65 3.20
C LEU A 180 22.49 8.49 3.04
N ILE A 181 22.38 7.44 3.88
CA ILE A 181 23.14 6.20 3.72
C ILE A 181 22.79 5.53 2.39
N PHE A 182 21.50 5.43 2.04
CA PHE A 182 21.07 4.88 0.76
C PHE A 182 21.66 5.65 -0.42
N VAL A 183 21.57 6.98 -0.43
CA VAL A 183 22.16 7.85 -1.47
C VAL A 183 23.68 7.67 -1.53
N GLY A 184 24.35 7.66 -0.38
CA GLY A 184 25.79 7.46 -0.28
C GLY A 184 26.24 6.12 -0.89
N VAL A 185 25.55 5.03 -0.54
CA VAL A 185 25.83 3.71 -1.11
C VAL A 185 25.60 3.69 -2.63
N MET A 186 24.49 4.26 -3.11
CA MET A 186 24.20 4.34 -4.54
C MET A 186 25.29 5.11 -5.32
N LEU A 187 25.80 6.21 -4.78
CA LEU A 187 26.85 7.01 -5.40
C LEU A 187 28.21 6.30 -5.36
N LEU A 188 28.59 5.69 -4.24
CA LEU A 188 29.86 4.98 -4.08
C LEU A 188 29.94 3.73 -4.98
N THR A 189 28.83 3.06 -5.17
CA THR A 189 28.76 1.82 -5.97
C THR A 189 28.38 2.07 -7.44
N ARG A 190 28.21 3.33 -7.86
CA ARG A 190 27.72 3.71 -9.20
C ARG A 190 28.46 2.98 -10.34
N LYS A 191 29.78 2.83 -10.23
CA LYS A 191 30.63 2.20 -11.27
C LYS A 191 30.40 0.68 -11.39
N ARG A 192 29.74 0.05 -10.41
CA ARG A 192 29.47 -1.40 -10.38
C ARG A 192 28.10 -1.74 -10.94
N TYR A 193 27.21 -0.77 -11.12
CA TYR A 193 25.87 -0.98 -11.62
C TYR A 193 25.82 -1.00 -13.14
N VAL A 194 24.99 -1.88 -13.67
CA VAL A 194 24.58 -1.87 -15.07
C VAL A 194 23.49 -0.81 -15.22
N ASP A 195 23.78 0.25 -15.98
CA ASP A 195 22.83 1.32 -16.27
C ASP A 195 22.11 1.00 -17.58
N VAL A 196 20.84 0.60 -17.47
CA VAL A 196 19.99 0.34 -18.63
C VAL A 196 19.45 1.67 -19.13
N PRO A 197 19.72 2.05 -20.40
CA PRO A 197 19.24 3.32 -20.94
C PRO A 197 17.70 3.34 -20.97
N PRO A 198 17.08 4.54 -20.86
CA PRO A 198 15.64 4.66 -20.91
C PRO A 198 15.12 4.15 -22.27
N THR A 199 14.19 3.21 -22.21
CA THR A 199 13.45 2.72 -23.36
C THR A 199 12.08 3.39 -23.38
N ARG A 200 11.52 3.67 -24.56
CA ARG A 200 10.21 4.36 -24.67
C ARG A 200 9.16 3.64 -23.83
N SER A 201 8.45 4.42 -23.00
CA SER A 201 7.46 3.87 -22.08
C SER A 201 6.31 3.17 -22.81
N ALA A 202 6.13 1.90 -22.49
CA ALA A 202 4.98 1.12 -22.96
C ALA A 202 3.64 1.72 -22.48
N LEU A 203 3.63 2.35 -21.28
CA LEU A 203 2.46 3.03 -20.72
C LEU A 203 1.93 4.14 -21.63
N GLY A 204 2.80 5.02 -22.13
CA GLY A 204 2.41 6.10 -23.04
C GLY A 204 1.79 5.59 -24.33
N SER A 205 2.26 4.46 -24.83
CA SER A 205 1.71 3.82 -26.03
C SER A 205 0.32 3.25 -25.77
N VAL A 206 0.12 2.53 -24.65
CA VAL A 206 -1.19 1.99 -24.25
C VAL A 206 -2.22 3.09 -24.08
N ILE A 207 -1.89 4.16 -23.34
CA ILE A 207 -2.80 5.29 -23.11
C ILE A 207 -3.21 5.94 -24.43
N ARG A 208 -2.25 6.22 -25.32
CA ARG A 208 -2.54 6.84 -26.63
C ARG A 208 -3.47 5.98 -27.47
N VAL A 209 -3.27 4.67 -27.49
CA VAL A 209 -4.11 3.74 -28.24
C VAL A 209 -5.53 3.71 -27.68
N VAL A 210 -5.68 3.55 -26.37
CA VAL A 210 -7.00 3.48 -25.71
C VAL A 210 -7.76 4.78 -25.87
N VAL A 211 -7.13 5.95 -25.65
CA VAL A 211 -7.75 7.26 -25.83
C VAL A 211 -8.18 7.51 -27.29
N ARG A 212 -7.35 7.12 -28.27
CA ARG A 212 -7.72 7.23 -29.68
C ARG A 212 -8.91 6.35 -30.02
N ARG A 213 -8.91 5.11 -29.53
CA ARG A 213 -10.01 4.16 -29.73
C ARG A 213 -11.31 4.65 -29.08
N ALA A 214 -11.24 5.35 -27.97
CA ALA A 214 -12.39 5.94 -27.26
C ALA A 214 -13.18 6.94 -28.14
N LYS A 215 -12.54 7.57 -29.13
CA LYS A 215 -13.25 8.46 -30.08
C LYS A 215 -14.25 7.72 -30.96
N ARG A 216 -14.03 6.41 -31.23
CA ARG A 216 -14.82 5.60 -32.17
C ARG A 216 -15.54 4.43 -31.53
N ASN A 217 -15.13 3.98 -30.33
CA ASN A 217 -15.68 2.81 -29.66
C ASN A 217 -16.24 3.19 -28.28
N PHE A 218 -17.49 2.77 -28.01
CA PHE A 218 -18.19 3.07 -26.75
C PHE A 218 -17.49 2.42 -25.54
N GLN A 219 -17.05 1.18 -25.67
CA GLN A 219 -16.40 0.43 -24.59
C GLN A 219 -15.07 1.08 -24.16
N ALA A 220 -14.22 1.46 -25.13
CA ALA A 220 -13.00 2.21 -24.87
C ALA A 220 -13.31 3.57 -24.20
N ARG A 221 -14.40 4.23 -24.62
CA ARG A 221 -14.85 5.49 -24.00
C ARG A 221 -15.22 5.30 -22.53
N MET A 222 -15.91 4.21 -22.19
CA MET A 222 -16.26 3.90 -20.80
C MET A 222 -15.02 3.60 -19.95
N ILE A 223 -14.01 2.91 -20.47
CA ILE A 223 -12.75 2.67 -19.76
C ILE A 223 -12.00 3.99 -19.50
N VAL A 224 -11.94 4.88 -20.49
CA VAL A 224 -11.35 6.24 -20.30
C VAL A 224 -12.16 7.05 -19.29
N LEU A 225 -13.50 7.00 -19.34
CA LEU A 225 -14.36 7.65 -18.36
C LEU A 225 -14.07 7.13 -16.93
N GLY A 226 -14.01 5.82 -16.75
CA GLY A 226 -13.64 5.20 -15.46
C GLY A 226 -12.27 5.67 -14.96
N THR A 227 -11.28 5.79 -15.85
CA THR A 227 -9.96 6.35 -15.50
C THR A 227 -10.05 7.80 -15.04
N ILE A 228 -10.82 8.63 -15.76
CA ILE A 228 -11.04 10.04 -15.38
C ILE A 228 -11.74 10.12 -14.03
N MET A 229 -12.75 9.30 -13.78
CA MET A 229 -13.47 9.26 -12.50
C MET A 229 -12.53 8.87 -11.34
N TYR A 230 -11.65 7.88 -11.52
CA TYR A 230 -10.64 7.54 -10.53
C TYR A 230 -9.66 8.68 -10.26
N LEU A 231 -9.16 9.34 -11.31
CA LEU A 231 -8.26 10.49 -11.16
C LEU A 231 -8.95 11.66 -10.47
N SER A 232 -10.22 11.91 -10.78
CA SER A 232 -11.04 12.93 -10.11
C SER A 232 -11.24 12.61 -8.64
N ALA A 233 -11.55 11.35 -8.29
CA ALA A 233 -11.69 10.91 -6.91
C ALA A 233 -10.35 11.07 -6.14
N PHE A 234 -9.23 10.70 -6.77
CA PHE A 234 -7.90 10.88 -6.20
C PHE A 234 -7.60 12.36 -5.90
N LEU A 235 -7.83 13.26 -6.86
CA LEU A 235 -7.58 14.69 -6.69
C LEU A 235 -8.48 15.32 -5.63
N LEU A 236 -9.76 14.94 -5.59
CA LEU A 236 -10.73 15.42 -4.60
C LEU A 236 -10.46 14.88 -3.19
N ASN A 237 -9.72 13.77 -3.06
CA ASN A 237 -9.37 13.22 -1.75
C ASN A 237 -8.49 14.16 -0.91
N PHE A 238 -7.66 15.01 -1.56
CA PHE A 238 -6.84 15.99 -0.85
C PHE A 238 -7.67 17.04 -0.11
N PRO A 239 -8.50 17.87 -0.78
CA PRO A 239 -9.34 18.82 -0.05
C PRO A 239 -10.29 18.13 0.92
N ALA A 240 -10.79 16.92 0.61
CA ALA A 240 -11.61 16.16 1.54
C ALA A 240 -10.88 15.85 2.86
N ALA A 241 -9.61 15.44 2.80
CA ALA A 241 -8.83 15.11 3.98
C ALA A 241 -8.50 16.36 4.83
N PHE A 242 -8.13 17.49 4.19
CA PHE A 242 -7.87 18.74 4.90
C PHE A 242 -9.13 19.33 5.54
N LEU A 243 -10.29 19.08 4.96
CA LEU A 243 -11.60 19.56 5.45
C LEU A 243 -12.34 18.50 6.29
N ALA A 244 -11.73 17.35 6.58
CA ALA A 244 -12.40 16.26 7.30
C ALA A 244 -12.92 16.67 8.68
N ASP A 245 -12.25 17.62 9.34
CA ASP A 245 -12.65 18.19 10.64
C ASP A 245 -13.48 19.48 10.51
N HIS A 246 -13.76 19.97 9.28
CA HIS A 246 -14.38 21.28 9.01
C HIS A 246 -15.79 21.16 8.41
N GLY A 247 -16.67 20.35 9.02
CA GLY A 247 -18.10 20.34 8.75
C GLY A 247 -18.56 19.59 7.50
N GLU A 248 -19.77 19.92 7.02
CA GLU A 248 -20.50 19.17 5.98
C GLU A 248 -19.83 19.18 4.60
N VAL A 249 -19.04 20.21 4.29
CA VAL A 249 -18.38 20.33 2.97
C VAL A 249 -17.34 19.23 2.79
N GLY A 250 -16.50 19.00 3.80
CA GLY A 250 -15.50 17.91 3.75
C GLY A 250 -16.14 16.54 3.59
N HIS A 251 -17.25 16.29 4.29
CA HIS A 251 -18.01 15.06 4.19
C HIS A 251 -18.62 14.89 2.78
N SER A 252 -19.23 15.93 2.22
CA SER A 252 -19.82 15.89 0.88
C SER A 252 -18.80 15.57 -0.21
N ILE A 253 -17.60 16.17 -0.12
CA ILE A 253 -16.50 15.88 -1.05
C ILE A 253 -16.04 14.42 -0.91
N SER A 254 -15.91 13.92 0.33
CA SER A 254 -15.52 12.53 0.58
C SER A 254 -16.54 11.53 0.02
N TYR A 255 -17.84 11.79 0.17
CA TYR A 255 -18.89 10.94 -0.42
C TYR A 255 -18.84 10.96 -1.95
N ALA A 256 -18.56 12.13 -2.56
CA ALA A 256 -18.36 12.22 -3.99
C ALA A 256 -17.15 11.38 -4.45
N CYS A 257 -16.02 11.42 -3.70
CA CYS A 257 -14.87 10.56 -3.96
C CYS A 257 -15.23 9.08 -3.92
N GLY A 258 -15.99 8.66 -2.91
CA GLY A 258 -16.45 7.27 -2.77
C GLY A 258 -17.34 6.84 -3.93
N ALA A 259 -18.33 7.65 -4.28
CA ALA A 259 -19.24 7.38 -5.39
C ALA A 259 -18.47 7.26 -6.72
N LEU A 260 -17.58 8.21 -7.02
CA LEU A 260 -16.73 8.17 -8.21
C LEU A 260 -15.88 6.90 -8.26
N THR A 261 -15.28 6.53 -7.14
CA THR A 261 -14.41 5.34 -7.04
C THR A 261 -15.21 4.07 -7.28
N VAL A 262 -16.37 3.91 -6.64
CA VAL A 262 -17.22 2.71 -6.80
C VAL A 262 -17.75 2.61 -8.24
N VAL A 263 -18.26 3.69 -8.82
CA VAL A 263 -18.77 3.70 -10.21
C VAL A 263 -17.65 3.37 -11.19
N ALA A 264 -16.46 3.96 -11.03
CA ALA A 264 -15.29 3.65 -11.86
C ALA A 264 -14.89 2.17 -11.77
N THR A 265 -14.96 1.59 -10.56
CA THR A 265 -14.69 0.15 -10.34
C THR A 265 -15.67 -0.73 -11.11
N VAL A 266 -16.97 -0.44 -11.02
CA VAL A 266 -18.00 -1.17 -11.75
C VAL A 266 -17.77 -1.05 -13.28
N ILE A 267 -17.43 0.14 -13.76
CA ILE A 267 -17.09 0.37 -15.17
C ILE A 267 -15.90 -0.52 -15.58
N TYR A 268 -14.85 -0.58 -14.80
CA TYR A 268 -13.70 -1.42 -15.12
C TYR A 268 -14.03 -2.91 -15.10
N ILE A 269 -14.76 -3.38 -14.08
CA ILE A 269 -15.18 -4.79 -13.98
C ILE A 269 -16.06 -5.16 -15.19
N TYR A 270 -16.95 -4.28 -15.63
CA TYR A 270 -17.90 -4.61 -16.71
C TYR A 270 -17.28 -4.46 -18.10
N TYR A 271 -16.64 -3.32 -18.40
CA TYR A 271 -16.18 -3.00 -19.75
C TYR A 271 -14.77 -3.49 -20.09
N ALA A 272 -13.90 -3.75 -19.11
CA ALA A 272 -12.57 -4.26 -19.40
C ALA A 272 -12.50 -5.80 -19.50
N ARG A 273 -13.61 -6.51 -19.28
CA ARG A 273 -13.67 -7.98 -19.46
C ARG A 273 -13.38 -8.41 -20.91
N ASP A 274 -13.89 -7.67 -21.86
CA ASP A 274 -13.67 -7.88 -23.26
C ASP A 274 -12.68 -6.84 -23.80
N SER A 275 -11.61 -7.32 -24.44
CA SER A 275 -10.57 -6.49 -25.05
C SER A 275 -10.62 -6.48 -26.59
N SER A 276 -11.71 -6.99 -27.20
CA SER A 276 -11.88 -7.07 -28.66
C SER A 276 -11.84 -5.69 -29.33
N PHE A 277 -12.26 -4.62 -28.62
CA PHE A 277 -12.26 -3.25 -29.13
C PHE A 277 -10.86 -2.72 -29.51
N ILE A 278 -9.78 -3.41 -29.11
CA ILE A 278 -8.39 -3.06 -29.48
C ILE A 278 -8.01 -3.61 -30.86
N GLU A 279 -8.77 -4.56 -31.42
CA GLU A 279 -8.52 -5.08 -32.76
C GLU A 279 -8.55 -3.98 -33.81
N GLY A 280 -7.58 -3.99 -34.74
CA GLY A 280 -7.41 -2.94 -35.73
C GLY A 280 -7.07 -1.57 -35.15
N ALA A 281 -6.40 -1.51 -34.01
CA ALA A 281 -5.87 -0.26 -33.47
C ALA A 281 -4.72 0.25 -34.33
N THR A 282 -4.69 1.58 -34.55
CA THR A 282 -3.66 2.24 -35.36
C THR A 282 -2.77 3.13 -34.47
N ASP A 283 -1.54 3.35 -34.94
CA ASP A 283 -0.59 4.29 -34.33
C ASP A 283 -0.96 5.76 -34.54
N ALA A 284 -0.03 6.70 -34.25
CA ALA A 284 -0.25 8.13 -34.42
C ALA A 284 -0.44 8.55 -35.87
N PHE A 285 0.08 7.79 -36.81
CA PHE A 285 0.06 8.08 -38.25
C PHE A 285 -1.02 7.30 -39.01
N GLY A 286 -1.85 6.52 -38.31
CA GLY A 286 -2.92 5.72 -38.91
C GLY A 286 -2.44 4.36 -39.42
N VAL A 287 -1.19 3.95 -39.15
CA VAL A 287 -0.66 2.64 -39.49
C VAL A 287 -1.14 1.63 -38.45
N GLU A 288 -1.52 0.43 -38.88
CA GLU A 288 -1.89 -0.64 -37.97
C GLU A 288 -0.73 -1.01 -37.06
N LEU A 289 -1.03 -1.16 -35.76
CA LEU A 289 -0.03 -1.58 -34.78
C LEU A 289 0.36 -3.03 -35.01
N ASP A 290 1.61 -3.33 -34.71
CA ASP A 290 2.13 -4.70 -34.72
C ASP A 290 1.24 -5.63 -33.87
N PRO A 291 0.93 -6.85 -34.36
CA PRO A 291 0.08 -7.81 -33.66
C PRO A 291 0.56 -8.15 -32.23
N GLU A 292 1.86 -8.15 -31.97
CA GLU A 292 2.42 -8.38 -30.63
C GLU A 292 2.05 -7.22 -29.68
N THR A 293 2.16 -5.98 -30.15
CA THR A 293 1.78 -4.79 -29.38
C THR A 293 0.28 -4.82 -29.06
N ILE A 294 -0.56 -5.13 -30.05
CA ILE A 294 -2.02 -5.27 -29.85
C ILE A 294 -2.31 -6.34 -28.81
N ARG A 295 -1.65 -7.50 -28.90
CA ARG A 295 -1.81 -8.60 -27.96
C ARG A 295 -1.42 -8.18 -26.54
N GLY A 296 -0.29 -7.47 -26.38
CA GLY A 296 0.15 -6.96 -25.09
C GLY A 296 -0.83 -5.97 -24.47
N ILE A 297 -1.37 -5.02 -25.26
CA ILE A 297 -2.38 -4.08 -24.80
C ILE A 297 -3.65 -4.81 -24.35
N LYS A 298 -4.12 -5.79 -25.12
CA LYS A 298 -5.28 -6.61 -24.75
C LYS A 298 -5.07 -7.31 -23.41
N GLN A 299 -3.88 -7.87 -23.17
CA GLN A 299 -3.55 -8.53 -21.92
C GLN A 299 -3.59 -7.57 -20.73
N VAL A 300 -3.01 -6.36 -20.85
CA VAL A 300 -3.07 -5.34 -19.81
C VAL A 300 -4.53 -4.96 -19.49
N ILE A 301 -5.36 -4.76 -20.52
CA ILE A 301 -6.78 -4.42 -20.31
C ILE A 301 -7.51 -5.55 -19.59
N ARG A 302 -7.23 -6.80 -19.92
CA ARG A 302 -7.83 -7.97 -19.25
C ARG A 302 -7.45 -8.10 -17.78
N VAL A 303 -6.32 -7.55 -17.35
CA VAL A 303 -5.90 -7.53 -15.94
C VAL A 303 -6.61 -6.43 -15.14
N LEU A 304 -7.24 -5.42 -15.79
CA LEU A 304 -7.95 -4.33 -15.10
C LEU A 304 -9.10 -4.82 -14.19
N PRO A 305 -10.01 -5.71 -14.62
CA PRO A 305 -11.06 -6.22 -13.75
C PRO A 305 -10.52 -6.94 -12.51
N PHE A 306 -9.46 -7.74 -12.67
CA PHE A 306 -8.77 -8.40 -11.57
C PHE A 306 -8.24 -7.38 -10.55
N ASN A 307 -7.53 -6.35 -11.02
CA ASN A 307 -7.02 -5.29 -10.15
C ASN A 307 -8.15 -4.50 -9.49
N ALA A 308 -9.29 -4.29 -10.18
CA ALA A 308 -10.45 -3.62 -9.62
C ALA A 308 -11.06 -4.38 -8.43
N PHE A 309 -11.11 -5.72 -8.48
CA PHE A 309 -11.50 -6.53 -7.32
C PHE A 309 -10.52 -6.41 -6.17
N ASN A 310 -9.23 -6.32 -6.44
CA ASN A 310 -8.20 -6.12 -5.41
C ASN A 310 -8.33 -4.79 -4.67
N MET A 311 -8.98 -3.77 -5.24
CA MET A 311 -9.21 -2.50 -4.55
C MET A 311 -9.96 -2.70 -3.22
N PHE A 312 -10.98 -3.54 -3.16
CA PHE A 312 -11.74 -3.81 -1.93
C PHE A 312 -10.89 -4.55 -0.88
N TRP A 313 -9.97 -5.41 -1.30
CA TRP A 313 -8.97 -5.96 -0.40
C TRP A 313 -8.11 -4.86 0.24
N TRP A 314 -7.67 -3.87 -0.55
CA TRP A 314 -6.88 -2.77 -0.02
C TRP A 314 -7.66 -1.91 0.98
N VAL A 315 -8.98 -1.81 0.86
CA VAL A 315 -9.83 -1.17 1.88
C VAL A 315 -9.73 -1.92 3.22
N CYS A 316 -9.78 -3.26 3.20
CA CYS A 316 -9.60 -4.08 4.40
C CYS A 316 -8.18 -4.00 4.96
N GLN A 317 -7.15 -3.98 4.10
CA GLN A 317 -5.75 -3.88 4.49
C GLN A 317 -5.40 -2.53 5.14
N ASN A 318 -6.05 -1.45 4.71
CA ASN A 318 -5.79 -0.09 5.18
C ASN A 318 -6.47 0.25 6.52
N GLN A 319 -6.97 -0.75 7.26
CA GLN A 319 -7.55 -0.59 8.61
C GLN A 319 -6.53 -0.31 9.72
N ARG A 320 -5.26 -0.10 9.38
CA ARG A 320 -4.17 0.01 10.37
C ARG A 320 -4.41 1.06 11.45
N GLY A 321 -4.91 2.25 11.07
CA GLY A 321 -5.21 3.32 12.02
C GLY A 321 -6.36 2.97 12.97
N ASN A 322 -7.38 2.29 12.47
CA ASN A 322 -8.54 1.87 13.24
C ASN A 322 -8.18 0.70 14.18
N ASN A 323 -7.43 -0.28 13.68
CA ASN A 323 -6.91 -1.37 14.51
C ASN A 323 -6.03 -0.86 15.64
N GLN A 324 -5.20 0.17 15.37
CA GLN A 324 -4.40 0.83 16.40
C GLN A 324 -5.28 1.46 17.48
N THR A 325 -6.36 2.15 17.10
CA THR A 325 -7.28 2.77 18.07
C THR A 325 -7.94 1.74 18.98
N ILE A 326 -8.34 0.58 18.45
CA ILE A 326 -8.89 -0.53 19.25
C ILE A 326 -7.87 -1.00 20.29
N ILE A 327 -6.63 -1.24 19.85
CA ILE A 327 -5.57 -1.75 20.74
C ILE A 327 -5.19 -0.73 21.81
N GLN A 328 -5.22 0.56 21.51
CA GLN A 328 -4.93 1.61 22.49
C GLN A 328 -5.90 1.59 23.68
N GLN A 329 -7.08 1.03 23.54
CA GLN A 329 -8.06 0.89 24.63
C GLN A 329 -8.13 -0.52 25.23
N THR A 330 -7.18 -1.41 24.93
CA THR A 330 -6.93 -2.64 25.71
C THR A 330 -5.90 -2.38 26.81
N ASP A 331 -5.69 -3.32 27.72
CA ASP A 331 -4.61 -3.23 28.70
C ASP A 331 -3.24 -3.40 28.02
N VAL A 332 -2.63 -2.28 27.66
CA VAL A 332 -1.31 -2.23 27.00
C VAL A 332 -0.15 -2.07 28.00
N ARG A 333 -0.41 -2.21 29.31
CA ARG A 333 0.62 -2.10 30.35
C ARG A 333 1.56 -3.32 30.33
N LEU A 334 2.82 -3.09 30.64
CA LEU A 334 3.84 -4.13 30.82
C LEU A 334 3.93 -4.65 32.27
N GLY A 335 2.98 -4.25 33.11
CA GLY A 335 2.89 -4.66 34.52
C GLY A 335 1.50 -4.37 35.09
N SER A 336 1.27 -4.78 36.34
CA SER A 336 -0.03 -4.60 37.01
C SER A 336 -0.18 -3.25 37.72
N ALA A 337 0.89 -2.46 37.86
CA ALA A 337 0.83 -1.16 38.50
C ALA A 337 0.03 -0.15 37.64
N PRO A 338 -0.74 0.80 38.24
CA PRO A 338 -1.48 1.81 37.50
C PRO A 338 -0.59 2.67 36.58
N ASP A 339 0.63 2.93 36.99
CA ASP A 339 1.66 3.73 36.32
C ASP A 339 2.68 2.88 35.53
N ALA A 340 2.38 1.60 35.32
CA ALA A 340 3.28 0.72 34.57
C ALA A 340 3.49 1.22 33.14
N SER A 341 4.72 1.08 32.63
CA SER A 341 5.08 1.43 31.26
C SER A 341 4.12 0.76 30.26
N GLN A 342 3.69 1.50 29.26
CA GLN A 342 2.71 1.06 28.27
C GLN A 342 3.37 0.79 26.92
N ILE A 343 2.82 -0.17 26.18
CA ILE A 343 3.24 -0.47 24.80
C ILE A 343 2.50 0.48 23.86
N PRO A 344 3.19 1.31 23.06
CA PRO A 344 2.52 2.15 22.07
C PRO A 344 1.72 1.29 21.07
N GLY A 345 0.48 1.71 20.77
CA GLY A 345 -0.42 0.97 19.86
C GLY A 345 0.20 0.61 18.49
N PRO A 346 0.99 1.50 17.84
CA PRO A 346 1.67 1.16 16.60
C PRO A 346 2.69 0.02 16.73
N THR A 347 3.31 -0.20 17.90
CA THR A 347 4.29 -1.28 18.11
C THR A 347 3.68 -2.67 17.90
N ILE A 348 2.42 -2.87 18.29
CA ILE A 348 1.73 -4.15 18.14
C ILE A 348 1.53 -4.53 16.66
N GLN A 349 1.55 -3.56 15.76
CA GLN A 349 1.49 -3.84 14.32
C GLN A 349 2.71 -4.63 13.80
N ILE A 350 3.77 -4.82 14.60
CA ILE A 350 4.93 -5.69 14.27
C ILE A 350 4.49 -7.12 13.94
N PHE A 351 3.38 -7.60 14.53
CA PHE A 351 2.86 -8.94 14.26
C PHE A 351 2.39 -9.12 12.81
N ASN A 352 2.10 -8.05 12.07
CA ASN A 352 1.78 -8.14 10.66
C ASN A 352 3.00 -8.52 9.80
N PRO A 353 4.12 -7.77 9.77
CA PRO A 353 5.28 -8.18 8.98
C PRO A 353 5.97 -9.43 9.55
N ALA A 354 6.00 -9.62 10.87
CA ALA A 354 6.62 -10.78 11.50
C ALA A 354 5.88 -12.09 11.16
N SER A 355 4.55 -12.11 11.25
CA SER A 355 3.77 -13.28 10.84
C SER A 355 3.90 -13.58 9.34
N GLY A 356 4.03 -12.54 8.51
CA GLY A 356 4.31 -12.71 7.08
C GLY A 356 5.62 -13.46 6.79
N LEU A 357 6.68 -13.20 7.61
CA LEU A 357 7.94 -13.96 7.50
C LEU A 357 7.76 -15.45 7.81
N LEU A 358 6.81 -15.80 8.67
CA LEU A 358 6.48 -17.18 9.01
C LEU A 358 5.54 -17.82 7.99
N PHE A 359 4.51 -17.09 7.54
CA PHE A 359 3.50 -17.63 6.64
C PHE A 359 4.03 -17.95 5.24
N VAL A 360 4.97 -17.18 4.71
CA VAL A 360 5.52 -17.46 3.36
C VAL A 360 6.16 -18.85 3.31
N PRO A 361 7.16 -19.20 4.13
CA PRO A 361 7.75 -20.54 4.09
C PRO A 361 6.76 -21.63 4.51
N LEU A 362 5.81 -21.35 5.41
CA LEU A 362 4.76 -22.30 5.80
C LEU A 362 3.87 -22.67 4.61
N LEU A 363 3.44 -21.67 3.83
CA LEU A 363 2.61 -21.89 2.66
C LEU A 363 3.38 -22.60 1.54
N ASP A 364 4.60 -22.14 1.23
CA ASP A 364 5.38 -22.67 0.11
C ASP A 364 5.91 -24.07 0.37
N LYS A 365 6.35 -24.38 1.59
CA LYS A 365 6.98 -25.67 1.91
C LYS A 365 6.03 -26.72 2.47
N ILE A 366 4.89 -26.32 3.02
CA ILE A 366 3.97 -27.24 3.69
C ILE A 366 2.59 -27.21 3.05
N VAL A 367 1.92 -26.06 3.00
CA VAL A 367 0.50 -26.00 2.61
C VAL A 367 0.32 -26.26 1.11
N TYR A 368 1.10 -25.63 0.24
CA TYR A 368 0.95 -25.83 -1.20
C TYR A 368 1.36 -27.23 -1.66
N PRO A 369 2.47 -27.84 -1.21
CA PRO A 369 2.77 -29.22 -1.51
C PRO A 369 1.74 -30.20 -0.98
N LEU A 370 1.20 -29.94 0.23
CA LEU A 370 0.14 -30.77 0.80
C LEU A 370 -1.15 -30.68 -0.03
N TYR A 371 -1.54 -29.47 -0.45
CA TYR A 371 -2.67 -29.26 -1.33
C TYR A 371 -2.48 -29.99 -2.67
N GLU A 372 -1.30 -29.89 -3.29
CA GLU A 372 -0.97 -30.56 -4.54
C GLU A 372 -1.06 -32.07 -4.42
N LYS A 373 -0.58 -32.63 -3.30
CA LYS A 373 -0.68 -34.07 -3.01
C LYS A 373 -2.13 -34.56 -2.92
N TYR A 374 -3.05 -33.75 -2.32
CA TYR A 374 -4.45 -34.14 -2.19
C TYR A 374 -5.31 -33.80 -3.41
N ALA A 375 -5.08 -32.63 -4.02
CA ALA A 375 -5.86 -32.14 -5.16
C ALA A 375 -5.33 -32.62 -6.53
N GLY A 376 -4.15 -33.26 -6.58
CA GLY A 376 -3.49 -33.74 -7.82
C GLY A 376 -2.98 -32.64 -8.74
N LYS A 377 -3.07 -31.36 -8.31
CA LYS A 377 -2.60 -30.19 -9.09
C LYS A 377 -2.21 -29.06 -8.14
N PRO A 378 -1.22 -28.22 -8.51
CA PRO A 378 -0.85 -27.07 -7.71
C PRO A 378 -2.01 -26.05 -7.62
N PRO A 379 -2.11 -25.28 -6.53
CA PRO A 379 -3.13 -24.27 -6.37
C PRO A 379 -2.98 -23.17 -7.42
N SER A 380 -4.07 -22.86 -8.13
CA SER A 380 -4.06 -21.80 -9.15
C SER A 380 -3.81 -20.43 -8.53
N ARG A 381 -3.20 -19.51 -9.29
CA ARG A 381 -2.93 -18.12 -8.83
C ARG A 381 -4.22 -17.41 -8.39
N TYR A 382 -5.28 -17.55 -9.18
CA TYR A 382 -6.60 -16.99 -8.87
C TYR A 382 -7.26 -17.66 -7.65
N GLY A 383 -7.03 -18.97 -7.47
CA GLY A 383 -7.48 -19.69 -6.27
C GLY A 383 -6.77 -19.23 -5.00
N LYS A 384 -5.48 -18.89 -5.08
CA LYS A 384 -4.74 -18.29 -3.96
C LYS A 384 -5.32 -16.93 -3.58
N VAL A 385 -5.63 -16.07 -4.57
CA VAL A 385 -6.29 -14.78 -4.30
C VAL A 385 -7.66 -14.97 -3.66
N LEU A 386 -8.46 -15.94 -4.14
CA LEU A 386 -9.75 -16.28 -3.54
C LEU A 386 -9.59 -16.70 -2.08
N ALA A 387 -8.63 -17.58 -1.77
CA ALA A 387 -8.32 -17.96 -0.40
C ALA A 387 -7.95 -16.74 0.46
N GLY A 388 -7.16 -15.83 -0.08
CA GLY A 388 -6.82 -14.56 0.58
C GLY A 388 -8.05 -13.68 0.86
N TYR A 389 -9.01 -13.61 -0.06
CA TYR A 389 -10.27 -12.88 0.17
C TYR A 389 -11.11 -13.49 1.29
N VAL A 390 -11.18 -14.81 1.35
CA VAL A 390 -11.88 -15.51 2.45
C VAL A 390 -11.20 -15.21 3.79
N VAL A 391 -9.87 -15.26 3.84
CA VAL A 391 -9.12 -14.90 5.06
C VAL A 391 -9.34 -13.43 5.44
N ALA A 392 -9.45 -12.52 4.46
CA ALA A 392 -9.76 -11.12 4.71
C ALA A 392 -11.15 -10.91 5.33
N ILE A 393 -12.15 -11.65 4.84
CA ILE A 393 -13.51 -11.65 5.44
C ILE A 393 -13.43 -12.12 6.89
N ILE A 394 -12.74 -13.23 7.16
CA ILE A 394 -12.53 -13.75 8.51
C ILE A 394 -11.82 -12.74 9.40
N ALA A 395 -10.80 -12.04 8.87
CA ALA A 395 -10.08 -11.01 9.61
C ALA A 395 -10.99 -9.83 10.03
N MET A 396 -11.86 -9.37 9.12
CA MET A 396 -12.81 -8.29 9.44
C MET A 396 -13.88 -8.75 10.45
N LEU A 397 -14.42 -9.94 10.30
CA LEU A 397 -15.37 -10.51 11.28
C LEU A 397 -14.71 -10.68 12.65
N TRP A 398 -13.50 -11.23 12.69
CA TRP A 398 -12.74 -11.37 13.93
C TRP A 398 -12.55 -10.03 14.64
N THR A 399 -12.11 -9.00 13.90
CA THR A 399 -11.87 -7.67 14.47
C THR A 399 -13.16 -7.05 15.01
N GLY A 400 -14.28 -7.19 14.30
CA GLY A 400 -15.58 -6.73 14.78
C GLY A 400 -16.04 -7.46 16.05
N CYS A 401 -15.88 -8.78 16.11
CA CYS A 401 -16.19 -9.57 17.32
C CYS A 401 -15.26 -9.19 18.48
N PHE A 402 -13.95 -9.00 18.20
CA PHE A 402 -13.00 -8.58 19.22
C PHE A 402 -13.35 -7.20 19.82
N GLU A 403 -13.81 -6.26 18.99
CA GLU A 403 -14.25 -4.95 19.47
C GLU A 403 -15.47 -5.03 20.38
N ILE A 404 -16.44 -5.92 20.08
CA ILE A 404 -17.57 -6.17 20.98
C ILE A 404 -17.09 -6.73 22.33
N ILE A 405 -16.15 -7.68 22.31
CA ILE A 405 -15.59 -8.28 23.53
C ILE A 405 -14.84 -7.20 24.33
N ARG A 406 -14.00 -6.39 23.68
CA ARG A 406 -13.26 -5.31 24.33
C ARG A 406 -14.20 -4.33 25.02
N ARG A 407 -15.19 -3.79 24.30
CA ARG A 407 -16.13 -2.80 24.84
C ARG A 407 -16.96 -3.33 26.00
N ASN A 408 -17.30 -4.62 25.99
CA ASN A 408 -18.05 -5.24 27.07
C ASN A 408 -17.17 -5.66 28.27
N SER A 409 -15.85 -5.56 28.15
CA SER A 409 -14.93 -5.80 29.26
C SER A 409 -14.94 -4.61 30.23
N PRO A 410 -14.77 -4.84 31.55
CA PRO A 410 -14.75 -3.75 32.53
C PRO A 410 -13.61 -2.76 32.24
N LEU A 411 -13.79 -1.53 32.66
CA LEU A 411 -12.73 -0.52 32.58
C LEU A 411 -11.70 -0.78 33.68
N LEU A 412 -10.43 -0.55 33.35
CA LEU A 412 -9.34 -0.61 34.32
C LEU A 412 -9.39 0.60 35.24
N THR A 413 -9.48 0.34 36.54
CA THR A 413 -9.54 1.36 37.57
C THR A 413 -8.52 1.08 38.67
N TYR A 414 -8.17 2.13 39.41
CA TYR A 414 -7.39 2.04 40.63
C TYR A 414 -7.93 3.03 41.68
N GLU A 415 -7.67 2.77 42.94
CA GLU A 415 -7.99 3.71 44.03
C GLU A 415 -6.81 4.65 44.26
N ASP A 416 -7.06 5.95 44.22
CA ASP A 416 -6.04 6.95 44.51
C ASP A 416 -5.79 7.08 46.04
N ALA A 417 -4.82 7.93 46.43
CA ALA A 417 -4.48 8.12 47.82
C ALA A 417 -5.62 8.70 48.69
N ASN A 418 -6.69 9.21 48.05
CA ASN A 418 -7.89 9.75 48.72
C ASN A 418 -9.03 8.72 48.80
N GLY A 419 -8.84 7.51 48.23
CA GLY A 419 -9.88 6.49 48.14
C GLY A 419 -10.87 6.70 47.01
N GLU A 420 -10.57 7.58 46.04
CA GLU A 420 -11.40 7.80 44.85
C GLU A 420 -11.00 6.84 43.75
N THR A 421 -12.02 6.26 43.08
CA THR A 421 -11.77 5.35 41.92
C THR A 421 -11.41 6.19 40.69
N GLN A 422 -10.21 5.99 40.18
CA GLN A 422 -9.71 6.64 38.96
C GLN A 422 -9.56 5.63 37.83
N TYR A 423 -9.77 6.07 36.59
CA TYR A 423 -9.54 5.26 35.40
C TYR A 423 -8.08 5.24 35.00
N ILE A 424 -7.59 4.08 34.56
CA ILE A 424 -6.25 3.97 33.97
C ILE A 424 -6.34 4.37 32.51
N LEU A 425 -5.63 5.43 32.13
CA LEU A 425 -5.65 6.00 30.80
C LEU A 425 -4.46 5.49 29.97
N ASN A 426 -4.64 5.40 28.64
CA ASN A 426 -3.53 5.12 27.75
C ASN A 426 -2.69 6.37 27.48
N ASP A 427 -1.36 6.19 27.33
CA ASP A 427 -0.40 7.28 27.08
C ASP A 427 -0.53 7.87 25.67
N ASP A 428 -1.06 7.10 24.71
CA ASP A 428 -1.15 7.49 23.29
C ASP A 428 -2.30 8.48 23.03
N GLY A 429 -3.39 8.41 23.80
CA GLY A 429 -4.58 9.21 23.52
C GLY A 429 -5.36 9.67 24.75
N GLY A 430 -4.95 9.27 25.95
CA GLY A 430 -5.60 9.66 27.21
C GLY A 430 -7.02 9.08 27.37
N GLN A 431 -7.30 7.91 26.75
CA GLN A 431 -8.59 7.24 26.83
C GLN A 431 -8.57 6.12 27.87
N PRO A 432 -9.70 5.81 28.54
CA PRO A 432 -9.80 4.69 29.49
C PRO A 432 -9.50 3.36 28.80
N MET A 433 -8.73 2.51 29.46
CA MET A 433 -8.41 1.15 28.99
C MET A 433 -9.40 0.14 29.58
N ASN A 434 -9.70 -0.91 28.79
CA ASN A 434 -10.51 -2.05 29.23
C ASN A 434 -9.61 -3.18 29.75
N ASP A 435 -10.14 -3.96 30.69
CA ASP A 435 -9.47 -5.12 31.29
C ASP A 435 -9.49 -6.32 30.31
N ILE A 436 -8.78 -6.15 29.22
CA ILE A 436 -8.49 -7.17 28.20
C ILE A 436 -7.06 -7.01 27.75
N PRO A 437 -6.22 -8.05 27.79
CA PRO A 437 -4.81 -7.91 27.50
C PRO A 437 -4.58 -7.61 26.01
N TRP A 438 -3.61 -6.74 25.70
CA TRP A 438 -3.26 -6.31 24.35
C TRP A 438 -2.97 -7.46 23.38
N TYR A 439 -2.42 -8.59 23.87
CA TYR A 439 -2.09 -9.74 23.01
C TYR A 439 -3.34 -10.46 22.46
N ALA A 440 -4.51 -10.26 23.03
CA ALA A 440 -5.76 -10.77 22.47
C ALA A 440 -6.07 -10.17 21.08
N GLY A 441 -5.57 -8.96 20.80
CA GLY A 441 -5.69 -8.32 19.50
C GLY A 441 -4.66 -8.76 18.44
N ILE A 442 -3.68 -9.62 18.75
CA ILE A 442 -2.65 -10.04 17.78
C ILE A 442 -3.26 -10.79 16.59
N ALA A 443 -4.31 -11.58 16.83
CA ALA A 443 -4.92 -12.41 15.80
C ALA A 443 -5.38 -11.61 14.57
N GLN A 444 -5.89 -10.39 14.75
CA GLN A 444 -6.30 -9.52 13.62
C GLN A 444 -5.12 -9.18 12.70
N TYR A 445 -3.93 -8.91 13.26
CA TYR A 445 -2.74 -8.60 12.46
C TYR A 445 -2.21 -9.84 11.73
N CYS A 446 -2.24 -11.00 12.38
CA CYS A 446 -1.83 -12.26 11.77
C CYS A 446 -2.76 -12.67 10.62
N LEU A 447 -4.09 -12.55 10.78
CA LEU A 447 -5.07 -12.86 9.74
C LEU A 447 -4.91 -11.92 8.53
N VAL A 448 -4.77 -10.62 8.75
CA VAL A 448 -4.53 -9.66 7.68
C VAL A 448 -3.20 -9.96 6.97
N SER A 449 -2.15 -10.34 7.71
CA SER A 449 -0.87 -10.74 7.12
C SER A 449 -1.01 -12.00 6.24
N LEU A 450 -1.71 -13.01 6.71
CA LEU A 450 -1.97 -14.24 5.96
C LEU A 450 -2.73 -13.93 4.64
N ALA A 451 -3.78 -13.11 4.72
CA ALA A 451 -4.48 -12.64 3.52
C ALA A 451 -3.54 -11.89 2.56
N THR A 452 -2.65 -11.02 3.09
CA THR A 452 -1.66 -10.29 2.30
C THR A 452 -0.74 -11.23 1.54
N VAL A 453 -0.23 -12.29 2.19
CA VAL A 453 0.66 -13.27 1.55
C VAL A 453 -0.04 -13.96 0.38
N PHE A 454 -1.29 -14.41 0.57
CA PHE A 454 -2.08 -15.04 -0.48
C PHE A 454 -2.34 -14.10 -1.66
N ILE A 455 -2.76 -12.86 -1.41
CA ILE A 455 -3.24 -11.94 -2.44
C ILE A 455 -2.05 -11.26 -3.13
N GLN A 456 -1.12 -10.67 -2.38
CA GLN A 456 -0.09 -9.80 -2.94
C GLN A 456 0.93 -10.57 -3.78
N ILE A 457 1.40 -11.72 -3.27
CA ILE A 457 2.33 -12.58 -4.03
C ILE A 457 1.67 -13.08 -5.32
N SER A 458 0.40 -13.50 -5.24
CA SER A 458 -0.34 -13.97 -6.42
C SER A 458 -0.62 -12.85 -7.41
N THR A 459 -0.93 -11.64 -6.93
CA THR A 459 -1.15 -10.46 -7.79
C THR A 459 0.12 -10.07 -8.55
N TYR A 460 1.28 -10.09 -7.90
CA TYR A 460 2.55 -9.87 -8.59
C TYR A 460 2.83 -10.95 -9.63
N ASN A 461 2.63 -12.21 -9.28
CA ASN A 461 2.78 -13.31 -10.23
C ASN A 461 1.86 -13.17 -11.45
N ILE A 462 0.58 -12.80 -11.26
CA ILE A 462 -0.36 -12.55 -12.35
C ILE A 462 0.14 -11.38 -13.21
N GLY A 463 0.55 -10.27 -12.59
CA GLY A 463 1.09 -9.11 -13.30
C GLY A 463 2.33 -9.39 -14.15
N TYR A 464 3.18 -10.35 -13.73
CA TYR A 464 4.37 -10.74 -14.48
C TYR A 464 4.10 -11.80 -15.56
N THR A 465 3.13 -12.70 -15.36
CA THR A 465 2.94 -13.85 -16.24
C THR A 465 1.83 -13.68 -17.27
N GLU A 466 0.83 -12.86 -16.96
CA GLU A 466 -0.30 -12.62 -17.87
C GLU A 466 -0.05 -11.46 -18.85
N VAL A 467 1.07 -10.74 -18.69
CA VAL A 467 1.40 -9.55 -19.48
C VAL A 467 2.82 -9.70 -20.06
N PRO A 468 3.11 -9.20 -21.27
CA PRO A 468 4.46 -9.22 -21.84
C PRO A 468 5.46 -8.49 -20.94
N LEU A 469 6.72 -8.93 -20.96
CA LEU A 469 7.79 -8.34 -20.12
C LEU A 469 7.90 -6.82 -20.26
N SER A 470 7.71 -6.28 -21.46
CA SER A 470 7.72 -4.83 -21.75
C SER A 470 6.58 -4.05 -21.06
N LEU A 471 5.51 -4.73 -20.63
CA LEU A 471 4.31 -4.14 -20.00
C LEU A 471 4.13 -4.58 -18.54
N CYS A 472 5.03 -5.42 -17.99
CA CYS A 472 4.96 -5.88 -16.59
C CYS A 472 4.99 -4.71 -15.59
N GLY A 473 5.84 -3.72 -15.82
CA GLY A 473 5.90 -2.51 -14.99
C GLY A 473 4.57 -1.76 -14.93
N MET A 474 3.90 -1.66 -16.08
CA MET A 474 2.56 -1.06 -16.15
C MET A 474 1.52 -1.87 -15.37
N SER A 475 1.54 -3.20 -15.47
CA SER A 475 0.60 -4.07 -14.74
C SER A 475 0.76 -3.92 -13.23
N ILE A 476 2.00 -3.84 -12.74
CA ILE A 476 2.31 -3.60 -11.32
C ILE A 476 1.86 -2.20 -10.90
N ALA A 477 2.11 -1.18 -11.72
CA ALA A 477 1.68 0.19 -11.43
C ALA A 477 0.15 0.30 -11.33
N LEU A 478 -0.60 -0.46 -12.11
CA LEU A 478 -2.06 -0.56 -11.99
C LEU A 478 -2.48 -1.17 -10.63
N GLY A 479 -1.75 -2.16 -10.13
CA GLY A 479 -1.97 -2.72 -8.80
C GLY A 479 -1.78 -1.67 -7.69
N PHE A 480 -0.72 -0.86 -7.76
CA PHE A 480 -0.50 0.27 -6.84
C PHE A 480 -1.57 1.35 -6.98
N PHE A 481 -2.02 1.62 -8.20
CA PHE A 481 -3.12 2.54 -8.44
C PHE A 481 -4.42 2.09 -7.77
N MET A 482 -4.75 0.79 -7.82
CA MET A 482 -5.91 0.25 -7.12
C MET A 482 -5.74 0.29 -5.60
N ASN A 483 -4.52 0.15 -5.08
CA ASN A 483 -4.23 0.40 -3.66
C ASN A 483 -4.49 1.86 -3.27
N SER A 484 -4.04 2.82 -4.09
CA SER A 484 -4.35 4.23 -3.92
C SER A 484 -5.86 4.49 -3.84
N MET A 485 -6.64 3.88 -4.74
CA MET A 485 -8.10 3.98 -4.72
C MET A 485 -8.72 3.30 -3.51
N GLY A 486 -8.15 2.18 -3.05
CA GLY A 486 -8.53 1.52 -1.82
C GLY A 486 -8.34 2.41 -0.58
N SER A 487 -7.23 3.15 -0.51
CA SER A 487 -6.98 4.13 0.56
C SER A 487 -7.99 5.28 0.52
N THR A 488 -8.30 5.79 -0.69
CA THR A 488 -9.33 6.84 -0.88
C THR A 488 -10.71 6.34 -0.44
N LEU A 489 -11.11 5.13 -0.83
CA LEU A 489 -12.39 4.55 -0.44
C LEU A 489 -12.45 4.29 1.06
N MET A 490 -11.32 3.91 1.68
CA MET A 490 -11.25 3.73 3.13
C MET A 490 -11.50 5.03 3.91
N SER A 491 -10.97 6.17 3.42
CA SER A 491 -11.28 7.49 4.01
C SER A 491 -12.80 7.74 4.05
N VAL A 492 -13.50 7.35 3.00
CA VAL A 492 -14.97 7.46 2.92
C VAL A 492 -15.65 6.54 3.94
N PHE A 493 -15.18 5.30 4.10
CA PHE A 493 -15.70 4.39 5.13
C PHE A 493 -15.54 4.96 6.55
N VAL A 494 -14.38 5.52 6.88
CA VAL A 494 -14.16 6.18 8.18
C VAL A 494 -15.15 7.31 8.42
N LEU A 495 -15.48 8.09 7.39
CA LEU A 495 -16.45 9.18 7.52
C LEU A 495 -17.90 8.69 7.60
N LEU A 496 -18.29 7.68 6.83
CA LEU A 496 -19.61 7.07 6.88
C LEU A 496 -19.94 6.52 8.27
N PHE A 497 -18.96 5.85 8.88
CA PHE A 497 -19.08 5.28 10.21
C PHE A 497 -18.62 6.22 11.32
N GLY A 498 -18.23 7.45 11.00
CA GLY A 498 -17.65 8.40 11.94
C GLY A 498 -18.53 8.73 13.14
N LYS A 499 -19.87 8.62 13.00
CA LYS A 499 -20.82 8.75 14.12
C LYS A 499 -20.66 7.61 15.15
N TYR A 500 -20.23 6.44 14.70
CA TYR A 500 -20.06 5.23 15.53
C TYR A 500 -18.61 5.06 16.01
N ILE A 501 -17.72 5.98 15.68
CA ILE A 501 -16.30 5.96 16.05
C ILE A 501 -15.98 7.26 16.80
N PRO A 502 -16.44 7.41 18.05
CA PRO A 502 -16.08 8.56 18.90
C PRO A 502 -14.60 8.49 19.32
N THR A 503 -14.14 9.48 20.04
CA THR A 503 -12.76 9.50 20.57
C THR A 503 -12.55 8.40 21.58
N ASP A 504 -13.51 8.22 22.49
CA ASP A 504 -13.56 7.03 23.37
C ASP A 504 -14.44 5.96 22.71
N LEU A 505 -13.83 4.83 22.32
CA LEU A 505 -14.54 3.73 21.66
C LEU A 505 -15.51 3.00 22.60
N ASN A 506 -15.43 3.22 23.92
CA ASN A 506 -16.39 2.63 24.85
C ASN A 506 -17.79 3.20 24.65
N ASP A 507 -17.90 4.45 24.16
CA ASP A 507 -19.16 5.12 23.82
C ASP A 507 -19.59 4.88 22.37
N GLY A 508 -18.83 4.06 21.62
CA GLY A 508 -19.04 3.86 20.19
C GLY A 508 -19.45 2.44 19.79
N HIS A 509 -19.57 2.26 18.47
CA HIS A 509 -19.93 0.98 17.82
C HIS A 509 -19.05 0.75 16.58
N MET A 510 -17.74 0.72 16.78
CA MET A 510 -16.78 0.56 15.69
C MET A 510 -16.90 -0.79 14.97
N GLU A 511 -17.44 -1.81 15.67
CA GLU A 511 -17.74 -3.12 15.10
C GLU A 511 -18.64 -3.05 13.86
N TYR A 512 -19.56 -2.07 13.77
CA TYR A 512 -20.43 -1.93 12.60
C TYR A 512 -19.65 -1.66 11.32
N MET A 513 -18.57 -0.88 11.38
CA MET A 513 -17.70 -0.66 10.25
C MET A 513 -17.02 -1.94 9.80
N TYR A 514 -16.50 -2.76 10.72
CA TYR A 514 -15.84 -4.02 10.38
C TYR A 514 -16.80 -5.04 9.79
N PHE A 515 -18.02 -5.15 10.32
CA PHE A 515 -19.04 -6.03 9.74
C PHE A 515 -19.48 -5.53 8.34
N ALA A 516 -19.61 -4.23 8.15
CA ALA A 516 -19.88 -3.67 6.83
C ALA A 516 -18.75 -3.98 5.83
N LEU A 517 -17.49 -3.88 6.24
CA LEU A 517 -16.34 -4.25 5.42
C LEU A 517 -16.31 -5.74 5.09
N ALA A 518 -16.64 -6.60 6.05
CA ALA A 518 -16.79 -8.04 5.82
C ALA A 518 -17.90 -8.33 4.80
N ALA A 519 -19.03 -7.65 4.88
CA ALA A 519 -20.14 -7.78 3.93
C ALA A 519 -19.74 -7.33 2.53
N VAL A 520 -19.11 -6.15 2.39
CA VAL A 520 -18.59 -5.64 1.11
C VAL A 520 -17.57 -6.59 0.52
N MET A 521 -16.64 -7.13 1.34
CA MET A 521 -15.64 -8.08 0.87
C MET A 521 -16.27 -9.43 0.45
N THR A 522 -17.34 -9.86 1.11
CA THR A 522 -18.12 -11.05 0.73
C THR A 522 -18.77 -10.86 -0.64
N ILE A 523 -19.43 -9.72 -0.86
CA ILE A 523 -20.03 -9.35 -2.15
C ILE A 523 -18.93 -9.29 -3.24
N ASN A 524 -17.83 -8.65 -2.95
CA ASN A 524 -16.67 -8.59 -3.85
C ASN A 524 -16.16 -9.99 -4.22
N THR A 525 -16.03 -10.87 -3.25
CA THR A 525 -15.57 -12.26 -3.45
C THR A 525 -16.54 -13.05 -4.34
N PHE A 526 -17.84 -12.88 -4.12
CA PHE A 526 -18.86 -13.52 -4.94
C PHE A 526 -18.74 -13.09 -6.42
N PHE A 527 -18.68 -11.78 -6.69
CA PHE A 527 -18.52 -11.26 -8.06
C PHE A 527 -17.17 -11.62 -8.65
N TYR A 528 -16.09 -11.64 -7.85
CA TYR A 528 -14.77 -12.10 -8.29
C TYR A 528 -14.84 -13.52 -8.87
N VAL A 529 -15.49 -14.46 -8.16
CA VAL A 529 -15.60 -15.85 -8.63
C VAL A 529 -16.39 -15.91 -9.95
N LEU A 530 -17.50 -15.17 -10.05
CA LEU A 530 -18.31 -15.15 -11.27
C LEU A 530 -17.53 -14.61 -12.47
N VAL A 531 -16.92 -13.45 -12.34
CA VAL A 531 -16.20 -12.77 -13.44
C VAL A 531 -14.94 -13.53 -13.82
N MET A 532 -14.16 -14.02 -12.86
CA MET A 532 -12.95 -14.79 -13.15
C MET A 532 -13.26 -16.11 -13.85
N LYS A 533 -14.37 -16.77 -13.50
CA LYS A 533 -14.84 -17.97 -14.18
C LYS A 533 -15.24 -17.68 -15.64
N GLU A 534 -15.97 -16.58 -15.87
CA GLU A 534 -16.37 -16.12 -17.21
C GLU A 534 -15.16 -15.77 -18.10
N MET A 535 -14.17 -15.07 -17.52
CA MET A 535 -12.98 -14.62 -18.26
C MET A 535 -11.98 -15.70 -18.63
N ASN A 536 -12.13 -16.90 -18.08
CA ASN A 536 -11.33 -18.10 -18.42
C ASN A 536 -9.80 -17.86 -18.39
N PHE A 537 -9.30 -17.20 -17.36
CA PHE A 537 -7.89 -16.81 -17.22
C PHE A 537 -6.89 -17.99 -17.26
N ALA A 538 -7.38 -19.22 -17.03
CA ALA A 538 -6.56 -20.44 -17.07
C ALA A 538 -6.08 -20.84 -18.49
N MET A 539 -6.55 -20.16 -19.56
CA MET A 539 -6.30 -20.57 -20.94
C MET A 539 -5.51 -19.58 -21.81
N ILE A 540 -4.88 -18.56 -21.24
CA ILE A 540 -3.88 -17.81 -22.00
C ILE A 540 -2.58 -18.59 -21.88
N PRO A 541 -2.09 -19.24 -22.96
CA PRO A 541 -0.82 -19.95 -22.90
C PRO A 541 0.27 -18.94 -22.49
N PRO A 542 1.19 -19.35 -21.59
CA PRO A 542 2.30 -18.48 -21.21
C PRO A 542 3.00 -18.00 -22.49
N VAL A 543 3.36 -16.72 -22.51
CA VAL A 543 4.17 -16.18 -23.60
C VAL A 543 5.43 -17.02 -23.67
N ASP A 544 5.64 -17.74 -24.78
CA ASP A 544 6.79 -18.59 -24.98
C ASP A 544 8.05 -17.74 -24.80
N SER A 545 8.67 -17.83 -23.64
CA SER A 545 9.93 -17.14 -23.33
C SER A 545 11.05 -17.51 -24.31
N LYS A 546 10.96 -18.70 -24.94
CA LYS A 546 11.91 -19.18 -25.96
C LYS A 546 11.82 -18.42 -27.29
N LYS A 547 10.66 -17.90 -27.69
CA LYS A 547 10.54 -17.11 -28.93
C LYS A 547 11.09 -15.69 -28.78
N ASN A 548 10.97 -15.09 -27.61
CA ASN A 548 11.53 -13.76 -27.36
C ASN A 548 13.07 -13.76 -27.23
N THR A 549 13.66 -14.85 -26.73
CA THR A 549 15.12 -14.99 -26.69
C THR A 549 15.70 -15.01 -28.10
N ASN A 550 15.11 -15.74 -29.02
CA ASN A 550 15.57 -15.82 -30.41
C ASN A 550 15.41 -14.51 -31.19
N LEU A 551 14.39 -13.68 -30.88
CA LEU A 551 14.20 -12.37 -31.52
C LEU A 551 15.18 -11.30 -31.01
N VAL A 552 15.56 -11.38 -29.75
CA VAL A 552 16.57 -10.46 -29.16
C VAL A 552 17.98 -10.89 -29.64
N GLU A 553 18.26 -12.17 -29.76
CA GLU A 553 19.51 -12.66 -30.35
C GLU A 553 19.63 -12.31 -31.84
N SER A 554 18.58 -12.51 -32.65
CA SER A 554 18.60 -12.13 -34.06
C SER A 554 18.74 -10.63 -34.29
N LYS A 555 18.19 -9.79 -33.45
CA LYS A 555 18.43 -8.32 -33.51
C LYS A 555 19.84 -7.93 -33.12
N ARG A 556 20.44 -8.61 -32.12
CA ARG A 556 21.85 -8.36 -31.74
C ARG A 556 22.82 -8.85 -32.80
N GLU A 557 22.53 -9.98 -33.46
CA GLU A 557 23.33 -10.45 -34.58
C GLU A 557 23.22 -9.52 -35.80
N LEU A 558 22.04 -8.92 -36.04
CA LEU A 558 21.85 -7.91 -37.08
C LEU A 558 22.61 -6.59 -36.75
N GLU A 559 22.56 -6.13 -35.50
CA GLU A 559 23.29 -4.94 -35.07
C GLU A 559 24.81 -5.15 -35.04
N ALA A 560 25.27 -6.36 -34.70
CA ALA A 560 26.69 -6.73 -34.77
C ALA A 560 27.21 -6.95 -36.21
N SER A 561 26.33 -7.23 -37.16
CA SER A 561 26.71 -7.35 -38.58
C SER A 561 26.73 -6.01 -39.33
N VAL A 562 26.22 -4.95 -38.72
CA VAL A 562 26.15 -3.58 -39.28
C VAL A 562 27.21 -2.64 -38.64
N ALA A 563 27.88 -3.09 -37.57
CA ALA A 563 29.02 -2.44 -36.93
C ALA A 563 30.33 -3.09 -37.40
#